data_789fba374cebdbbc34f37eaf774a613c
#
_entry.id   789fba374cebdbbc34f37eaf774a613c
#
_cell.length_a   1.000
_cell.length_b   1.000
_cell.length_c   1.000
_cell.angle_alpha   90.00
_cell.angle_beta   90.00
_cell.angle_gamma   90.00
#
_symmetry.space_group_name_H-M   'P 1'
#
loop_
_entity.id
_entity.type
_entity.pdbx_description
1 polymer ?
#
loop_
_entity_poly.entity_id
_entity_poly.type
_entity_poly.pdbx_seq_one_letter_code
_entity_poly.pdbx_strand_id
1 'polypeptide(L)'
;MITKHKEGDIISDLFKAGAHFAFVRARRHPSTKPYIFGVKNRIEIFDLEKTNEALQKALGFIKNMGATNGTVLFVGGKGEAKNAVRTAASRIGMPYVDGRWIGGTLTNFNQIKRRVAKLEELTSQKEKGELAKYTKRERMLIDKEIDNLRIYFEGIVSMKDLPKAMIIVDPKKEEIAVKEACEKGIPVVAIAGSDCDI
;
A
#
# COMPACT_ATOMS: atom_id res chain seq x y z
N MET A 1 -19.59 -1.67 -12.03
CA MET A 1 -19.69 -2.83 -12.94
C MET A 1 -18.32 -3.49 -12.98
N ILE A 2 -18.17 -4.65 -12.35
CA ILE A 2 -16.95 -5.48 -12.46
C ILE A 2 -17.13 -6.24 -13.77
N THR A 3 -16.45 -5.82 -14.83
CA THR A 3 -16.36 -6.57 -16.09
C THR A 3 -15.78 -7.94 -15.77
N LYS A 4 -16.56 -9.00 -16.04
CA LYS A 4 -16.05 -10.38 -16.05
C LYS A 4 -15.02 -10.50 -17.17
N HIS A 5 -13.75 -10.21 -16.87
CA HIS A 5 -12.67 -10.58 -17.76
C HIS A 5 -12.61 -12.13 -17.83
N LYS A 6 -12.61 -12.68 -19.04
CA LYS A 6 -12.30 -14.10 -19.25
C LYS A 6 -10.85 -14.33 -18.83
N GLU A 7 -10.53 -15.49 -18.27
CA GLU A 7 -9.17 -15.81 -17.78
C GLU A 7 -8.06 -15.52 -18.80
N GLY A 8 -8.32 -15.77 -20.10
CA GLY A 8 -7.37 -15.46 -21.17
C GLY A 8 -7.09 -13.96 -21.37
N ASP A 9 -8.04 -13.09 -21.01
CA ASP A 9 -7.87 -11.64 -21.11
C ASP A 9 -6.93 -11.12 -20.02
N ILE A 10 -7.00 -11.67 -18.79
CA ILE A 10 -6.15 -11.27 -17.65
C ILE A 10 -4.68 -11.60 -17.92
N ILE A 11 -4.37 -12.80 -18.41
CA ILE A 11 -2.99 -13.21 -18.73
C ILE A 11 -2.42 -12.30 -19.83
N SER A 12 -3.22 -11.98 -20.86
CA SER A 12 -2.83 -11.06 -21.92
C SER A 12 -2.53 -9.66 -21.39
N ASP A 13 -3.35 -9.18 -20.46
CA ASP A 13 -3.17 -7.84 -19.86
C ASP A 13 -1.94 -7.80 -18.94
N LEU A 14 -1.71 -8.86 -18.14
CA LEU A 14 -0.48 -9.01 -17.34
C LEU A 14 0.77 -9.03 -18.23
N PHE A 15 0.70 -9.74 -19.37
CA PHE A 15 1.81 -9.80 -20.32
C PHE A 15 2.09 -8.43 -20.95
N LYS A 16 1.05 -7.72 -21.40
CA LYS A 16 1.16 -6.35 -21.95
C LYS A 16 1.71 -5.35 -20.92
N ALA A 17 1.33 -5.51 -19.64
CA ALA A 17 1.84 -4.70 -18.55
C ALA A 17 3.29 -5.03 -18.15
N GLY A 18 3.89 -6.08 -18.74
CA GLY A 18 5.25 -6.50 -18.41
C GLY A 18 5.39 -7.26 -17.11
N ALA A 19 4.30 -7.76 -16.54
CA ALA A 19 4.29 -8.48 -15.26
C ALA A 19 5.06 -9.82 -15.31
N HIS A 20 5.40 -10.29 -16.50
CA HIS A 20 6.21 -11.50 -16.70
C HIS A 20 7.72 -11.28 -16.48
N PHE A 21 8.20 -10.03 -16.41
CA PHE A 21 9.61 -9.77 -16.16
C PHE A 21 9.93 -9.90 -14.67
N ALA A 22 10.90 -10.77 -14.36
CA ALA A 22 11.47 -10.91 -13.03
C ALA A 22 12.87 -10.29 -12.99
N PHE A 23 13.55 -10.37 -11.85
CA PHE A 23 14.94 -9.97 -11.75
C PHE A 23 15.89 -11.04 -12.32
N VAL A 24 17.17 -10.69 -12.43
CA VAL A 24 18.23 -11.65 -12.72
C VAL A 24 18.34 -12.69 -11.60
N ARG A 25 18.74 -13.92 -11.94
CA ARG A 25 18.83 -15.04 -10.98
C ARG A 25 19.62 -14.71 -9.70
N ALA A 26 20.65 -13.87 -9.80
CA ALA A 26 21.46 -13.48 -8.64
C ALA A 26 20.69 -12.66 -7.60
N ARG A 27 19.59 -12.00 -7.98
CA ARG A 27 18.74 -11.21 -7.08
C ARG A 27 17.51 -11.95 -6.60
N ARG A 28 17.21 -13.11 -7.20
CA ARG A 28 16.04 -13.89 -6.86
C ARG A 28 16.11 -14.44 -5.44
N HIS A 29 15.01 -14.31 -4.70
CA HIS A 29 14.84 -15.05 -3.44
C HIS A 29 14.52 -16.53 -3.73
N PRO A 30 15.03 -17.50 -2.95
CA PRO A 30 14.81 -18.92 -3.18
C PRO A 30 13.33 -19.33 -3.19
N SER A 31 12.50 -18.73 -2.36
CA SER A 31 11.06 -19.03 -2.26
C SER A 31 10.30 -18.78 -3.56
N THR A 32 10.75 -17.84 -4.41
CA THR A 32 10.06 -17.50 -5.68
C THR A 32 10.39 -18.47 -6.84
N LYS A 33 11.34 -19.40 -6.65
CA LYS A 33 11.74 -20.37 -7.68
C LYS A 33 10.58 -21.10 -8.35
N PRO A 34 9.55 -21.58 -7.64
CA PRO A 34 8.42 -22.29 -8.26
C PRO A 34 7.60 -21.47 -9.25
N TYR A 35 7.68 -20.13 -9.18
CA TYR A 35 6.93 -19.20 -10.01
C TYR A 35 7.70 -18.73 -11.23
N ILE A 36 8.94 -19.22 -11.44
CA ILE A 36 9.76 -18.87 -12.61
C ILE A 36 9.50 -19.87 -13.72
N PHE A 37 9.09 -19.37 -14.88
CA PHE A 37 8.89 -20.15 -16.11
C PHE A 37 10.22 -20.47 -16.81
N GLY A 38 11.12 -19.47 -16.88
CA GLY A 38 12.39 -19.63 -17.60
C GLY A 38 13.28 -18.41 -17.51
N VAL A 39 14.32 -18.38 -18.33
CA VAL A 39 15.30 -17.29 -18.41
C VAL A 39 15.47 -16.84 -19.86
N LYS A 40 15.39 -15.55 -20.11
CA LYS A 40 15.69 -14.92 -21.42
C LYS A 40 16.61 -13.73 -21.22
N ASN A 41 17.72 -13.69 -21.94
CA ASN A 41 18.70 -12.61 -21.87
C ASN A 41 19.18 -12.33 -20.41
N ARG A 42 19.44 -13.38 -19.62
CA ARG A 42 19.83 -13.34 -18.21
C ARG A 42 18.73 -12.84 -17.24
N ILE A 43 17.56 -12.45 -17.76
CA ILE A 43 16.41 -12.04 -16.96
C ILE A 43 15.50 -13.25 -16.80
N GLU A 44 15.07 -13.52 -15.56
CA GLU A 44 14.08 -14.55 -15.28
C GLU A 44 12.69 -14.09 -15.72
N ILE A 45 11.85 -15.05 -16.11
CA ILE A 45 10.48 -14.80 -16.58
C ILE A 45 9.54 -15.50 -15.63
N PHE A 46 8.56 -14.78 -15.09
CA PHE A 46 7.50 -15.36 -14.28
C PHE A 46 6.53 -16.19 -15.13
N ASP A 47 6.04 -17.26 -14.52
CA ASP A 47 4.92 -18.04 -14.99
C ASP A 47 3.62 -17.27 -14.72
N LEU A 48 3.01 -16.72 -15.79
CA LEU A 48 1.80 -15.93 -15.68
C LEU A 48 0.56 -16.77 -15.33
N GLU A 49 0.54 -18.05 -15.62
CA GLU A 49 -0.56 -18.93 -15.21
C GLU A 49 -0.58 -19.05 -13.68
N LYS A 50 0.56 -19.35 -13.07
CA LYS A 50 0.71 -19.40 -11.61
C LYS A 50 0.47 -18.03 -10.95
N THR A 51 0.89 -16.96 -11.63
CA THR A 51 0.61 -15.60 -11.17
C THR A 51 -0.89 -15.32 -11.18
N ASN A 52 -1.61 -15.75 -12.21
CA ASN A 52 -3.07 -15.63 -12.27
C ASN A 52 -3.76 -16.47 -11.18
N GLU A 53 -3.32 -17.71 -10.93
CA GLU A 53 -3.86 -18.51 -9.83
C GLU A 53 -3.69 -17.83 -8.47
N ALA A 54 -2.50 -17.26 -8.19
CA ALA A 54 -2.25 -16.51 -6.97
C ALA A 54 -3.13 -15.25 -6.89
N LEU A 55 -3.31 -14.55 -8.02
CA LEU A 55 -4.19 -13.39 -8.11
C LEU A 55 -5.65 -13.76 -7.80
N GLN A 56 -6.16 -14.87 -8.34
CA GLN A 56 -7.53 -15.30 -8.06
C GLN A 56 -7.74 -15.65 -6.56
N LYS A 57 -6.76 -16.29 -5.92
CA LYS A 57 -6.80 -16.54 -4.47
C LYS A 57 -6.83 -15.23 -3.68
N ALA A 58 -5.97 -14.26 -4.03
CA ALA A 58 -5.93 -12.95 -3.42
C ALA A 58 -7.25 -12.17 -3.59
N LEU A 59 -7.83 -12.19 -4.79
CA LEU A 59 -9.12 -11.57 -5.08
C LEU A 59 -10.26 -12.21 -4.28
N GLY A 60 -10.26 -13.54 -4.14
CA GLY A 60 -11.21 -14.27 -3.29
C GLY A 60 -11.12 -13.83 -1.82
N PHE A 61 -9.91 -13.70 -1.29
CA PHE A 61 -9.67 -13.21 0.07
C PHE A 61 -10.17 -11.76 0.26
N ILE A 62 -9.80 -10.85 -0.65
CA ILE A 62 -10.22 -9.44 -0.60
C ILE A 62 -11.74 -9.31 -0.71
N LYS A 63 -12.38 -10.12 -1.57
CA LYS A 63 -13.85 -10.14 -1.70
C LYS A 63 -14.53 -10.55 -0.38
N ASN A 64 -14.00 -11.55 0.31
CA ASN A 64 -14.51 -11.94 1.63
C ASN A 64 -14.32 -10.84 2.68
N MET A 65 -13.18 -10.13 2.66
CA MET A 65 -12.96 -8.95 3.51
C MET A 65 -13.98 -7.85 3.23
N GLY A 66 -14.27 -7.57 1.97
CA GLY A 66 -15.29 -6.59 1.58
C GLY A 66 -16.70 -6.97 2.05
N ALA A 67 -17.06 -8.25 2.01
CA ALA A 67 -18.35 -8.73 2.50
C ALA A 67 -18.54 -8.52 4.02
N THR A 68 -17.45 -8.47 4.79
CA THR A 68 -17.48 -8.21 6.24
C THR A 68 -17.28 -6.74 6.60
N ASN A 69 -17.35 -5.82 5.64
CA ASN A 69 -17.04 -4.39 5.83
C ASN A 69 -15.68 -4.16 6.52
N GLY A 70 -14.71 -5.01 6.23
CA GLY A 70 -13.36 -4.92 6.80
C GLY A 70 -12.59 -3.74 6.20
N THR A 71 -11.96 -2.94 7.05
CA THR A 71 -11.03 -1.89 6.58
C THR A 71 -9.77 -2.55 6.04
N VAL A 72 -9.36 -2.19 4.82
CA VAL A 72 -8.14 -2.66 4.16
C VAL A 72 -7.20 -1.47 3.96
N LEU A 73 -5.96 -1.60 4.44
CA LEU A 73 -4.93 -0.56 4.28
C LEU A 73 -4.08 -0.85 3.05
N PHE A 74 -4.02 0.11 2.13
CA PHE A 74 -3.18 0.04 0.95
C PHE A 74 -1.82 0.69 1.22
N VAL A 75 -0.72 0.00 0.89
CA VAL A 75 0.64 0.49 1.14
C VAL A 75 1.49 0.36 -0.10
N GLY A 76 2.17 1.43 -0.48
CA GLY A 76 3.08 1.43 -1.61
C GLY A 76 3.82 2.75 -1.77
N GLY A 77 4.93 2.90 -1.05
CA GLY A 77 5.79 4.08 -1.08
C GLY A 77 6.76 4.15 -2.26
N LYS A 78 6.70 3.20 -3.19
CA LYS A 78 7.50 3.23 -4.41
C LYS A 78 6.94 4.25 -5.38
N GLY A 79 7.79 5.07 -6.00
CA GLY A 79 7.36 6.14 -6.90
C GLY A 79 6.37 5.69 -7.97
N GLU A 80 6.63 4.52 -8.56
CA GLU A 80 5.79 3.91 -9.60
C GLU A 80 4.44 3.41 -9.06
N ALA A 81 4.39 2.99 -7.80
CA ALA A 81 3.18 2.47 -7.16
C ALA A 81 2.30 3.57 -6.55
N LYS A 82 2.88 4.70 -6.18
CA LYS A 82 2.24 5.78 -5.43
C LYS A 82 0.87 6.19 -5.97
N ASN A 83 0.82 6.55 -7.26
CA ASN A 83 -0.43 6.99 -7.89
C ASN A 83 -1.46 5.86 -8.01
N ALA A 84 -1.03 4.64 -8.30
CA ALA A 84 -1.90 3.48 -8.40
C ALA A 84 -2.53 3.14 -7.05
N VAL A 85 -1.73 3.12 -5.98
CA VAL A 85 -2.18 2.86 -4.60
C VAL A 85 -3.17 3.93 -4.15
N ARG A 86 -2.83 5.22 -4.30
CA ARG A 86 -3.72 6.34 -3.95
C ARG A 86 -5.05 6.26 -4.71
N THR A 87 -5.00 6.07 -6.03
CA THR A 87 -6.20 6.01 -6.87
C THR A 87 -7.07 4.81 -6.52
N ALA A 88 -6.48 3.63 -6.35
CA ALA A 88 -7.21 2.41 -5.99
C ALA A 88 -7.92 2.55 -4.64
N ALA A 89 -7.21 3.01 -3.61
CA ALA A 89 -7.76 3.18 -2.28
C ALA A 89 -8.84 4.26 -2.22
N SER A 90 -8.60 5.42 -2.85
CA SER A 90 -9.56 6.54 -2.86
C SER A 90 -10.87 6.18 -3.57
N ARG A 91 -10.82 5.35 -4.63
CA ARG A 91 -12.04 4.89 -5.34
C ARG A 91 -13.00 4.10 -4.47
N ILE A 92 -12.50 3.44 -3.43
CA ILE A 92 -13.29 2.58 -2.54
C ILE A 92 -13.35 3.14 -1.10
N GLY A 93 -12.83 4.36 -0.88
CA GLY A 93 -12.84 5.01 0.43
C GLY A 93 -11.99 4.31 1.49
N MET A 94 -10.96 3.55 1.10
CA MET A 94 -10.07 2.84 2.02
C MET A 94 -8.82 3.67 2.35
N PRO A 95 -8.24 3.49 3.55
CA PRO A 95 -7.01 4.16 3.93
C PRO A 95 -5.82 3.68 3.10
N TYR A 96 -4.83 4.58 2.92
CA TYR A 96 -3.61 4.26 2.16
C TYR A 96 -2.38 4.97 2.72
N VAL A 97 -1.21 4.41 2.42
CA VAL A 97 0.10 5.02 2.62
C VAL A 97 0.83 4.96 1.28
N ASP A 98 0.95 6.10 0.62
CA ASP A 98 1.58 6.24 -0.69
C ASP A 98 2.97 6.88 -0.64
N GLY A 99 3.49 7.09 0.57
CA GLY A 99 4.79 7.64 0.84
C GLY A 99 5.63 6.71 1.74
N ARG A 100 6.56 7.31 2.49
CA ARG A 100 7.38 6.56 3.42
C ARG A 100 6.52 6.02 4.58
N TRP A 101 6.59 4.72 4.83
CA TRP A 101 6.00 4.12 6.03
C TRP A 101 6.64 4.69 7.30
N ILE A 102 5.82 5.07 8.26
CA ILE A 102 6.28 5.50 9.57
C ILE A 102 6.21 4.32 10.52
N GLY A 103 7.36 3.92 11.07
CA GLY A 103 7.40 2.85 12.08
C GLY A 103 6.49 3.16 13.26
N GLY A 104 5.77 2.15 13.72
CA GLY A 104 4.76 2.29 14.76
C GLY A 104 3.34 2.56 14.24
N THR A 105 3.13 2.64 12.93
CA THR A 105 1.80 2.90 12.35
C THR A 105 0.77 1.85 12.79
N LEU A 106 1.14 0.60 12.95
CA LEU A 106 0.27 -0.45 13.48
C LEU A 106 0.61 -0.80 14.94
N THR A 107 1.89 -0.90 15.26
CA THR A 107 2.36 -1.34 16.59
C THR A 107 2.13 -0.29 17.66
N ASN A 108 2.20 1.00 17.31
CA ASN A 108 1.95 2.13 18.20
C ASN A 108 0.82 3.03 17.69
N PHE A 109 -0.29 2.41 17.29
CA PHE A 109 -1.40 3.07 16.61
C PHE A 109 -1.99 4.26 17.41
N ASN A 110 -1.98 4.19 18.75
CA ASN A 110 -2.47 5.30 19.59
C ASN A 110 -1.66 6.59 19.39
N GLN A 111 -0.35 6.51 19.21
CA GLN A 111 0.47 7.69 18.93
C GLN A 111 0.20 8.23 17.52
N ILE A 112 -0.02 7.33 16.56
CA ILE A 112 -0.40 7.74 15.19
C ILE A 112 -1.75 8.45 15.20
N LYS A 113 -2.76 7.94 15.92
CA LYS A 113 -4.05 8.63 16.09
C LYS A 113 -3.88 10.07 16.64
N ARG A 114 -2.98 10.26 17.59
CA ARG A 114 -2.69 11.62 18.12
C ARG A 114 -2.09 12.53 17.05
N ARG A 115 -1.24 12.01 16.18
CA ARG A 115 -0.68 12.79 15.07
C ARG A 115 -1.73 13.15 14.01
N VAL A 116 -2.61 12.19 13.70
CA VAL A 116 -3.76 12.42 12.82
C VAL A 116 -4.71 13.47 13.42
N ALA A 117 -5.08 13.35 14.68
CA ALA A 117 -5.92 14.32 15.36
C ALA A 117 -5.30 15.73 15.35
N LYS A 118 -3.97 15.83 15.55
CA LYS A 118 -3.26 17.12 15.42
C LYS A 118 -3.34 17.69 14.01
N LEU A 119 -3.23 16.86 12.98
CA LEU A 119 -3.39 17.28 11.58
C LEU A 119 -4.80 17.86 11.34
N GLU A 120 -5.83 17.15 11.81
CA GLU A 120 -7.22 17.60 11.67
C GLU A 120 -7.48 18.89 12.42
N GLU A 121 -6.97 19.02 13.65
CA GLU A 121 -7.09 20.23 14.48
C GLU A 121 -6.44 21.43 13.80
N LEU A 122 -5.16 21.32 13.41
CA LEU A 122 -4.43 22.43 12.77
C LEU A 122 -5.07 22.82 11.43
N THR A 123 -5.56 21.87 10.67
CA THR A 123 -6.27 22.13 9.41
C THR A 123 -7.58 22.87 9.67
N SER A 124 -8.38 22.43 10.65
CA SER A 124 -9.62 23.10 11.03
C SER A 124 -9.39 24.53 11.56
N GLN A 125 -8.36 24.73 12.41
CA GLN A 125 -7.98 26.07 12.89
C GLN A 125 -7.58 27.01 11.75
N LYS A 126 -6.87 26.49 10.75
CA LYS A 126 -6.49 27.24 9.54
C LYS A 126 -7.72 27.64 8.73
N GLU A 127 -8.64 26.72 8.48
CA GLU A 127 -9.87 26.95 7.71
C GLU A 127 -10.80 27.96 8.41
N LYS A 128 -10.89 27.90 9.73
CA LYS A 128 -11.69 28.85 10.54
C LYS A 128 -11.04 30.22 10.73
N GLY A 129 -9.81 30.41 10.25
CA GLY A 129 -9.07 31.68 10.42
C GLY A 129 -8.54 31.94 11.83
N GLU A 130 -8.61 30.93 12.73
CA GLU A 130 -8.16 31.06 14.12
C GLU A 130 -6.64 31.32 14.25
N LEU A 131 -5.89 31.04 13.18
CA LEU A 131 -4.45 31.30 13.11
C LEU A 131 -4.12 32.81 12.96
N ALA A 132 -5.10 33.68 12.78
CA ALA A 132 -4.89 35.16 12.68
C ALA A 132 -4.23 35.76 13.93
N LYS A 133 -4.41 35.13 15.10
CA LYS A 133 -3.79 35.54 16.38
C LYS A 133 -2.28 35.36 16.44
N TYR A 134 -1.72 34.54 15.57
CA TYR A 134 -0.29 34.24 15.52
C TYR A 134 0.44 35.20 14.58
N THR A 135 1.72 35.43 14.84
CA THR A 135 2.61 36.20 13.98
C THR A 135 2.78 35.55 12.61
N LYS A 136 3.22 36.31 11.61
CA LYS A 136 3.49 35.78 10.26
C LYS A 136 4.48 34.59 10.28
N ARG A 137 5.50 34.68 11.14
CA ARG A 137 6.51 33.60 11.28
C ARG A 137 5.91 32.34 11.87
N GLU A 138 5.10 32.45 12.91
CA GLU A 138 4.44 31.31 13.55
C GLU A 138 3.46 30.64 12.59
N ARG A 139 2.65 31.40 11.86
CA ARG A 139 1.75 30.84 10.83
C ARG A 139 2.51 30.06 9.78
N MET A 140 3.65 30.55 9.32
CA MET A 140 4.49 29.83 8.37
C MET A 140 5.03 28.48 8.96
N LEU A 141 5.36 28.45 10.26
CA LEU A 141 5.81 27.23 10.92
C LEU A 141 4.65 26.22 11.07
N ILE A 142 3.45 26.71 11.40
CA ILE A 142 2.23 25.88 11.48
C ILE A 142 1.89 25.31 10.09
N ASP A 143 1.93 26.11 9.03
CA ASP A 143 1.71 25.67 7.67
C ASP A 143 2.70 24.54 7.27
N LYS A 144 3.96 24.72 7.60
CA LYS A 144 5.00 23.72 7.36
C LYS A 144 4.77 22.43 8.17
N GLU A 145 4.24 22.54 9.38
CA GLU A 145 3.87 21.38 10.19
C GLU A 145 2.67 20.64 9.58
N ILE A 146 1.63 21.37 9.13
CA ILE A 146 0.49 20.78 8.42
C ILE A 146 0.95 20.03 7.18
N ASP A 147 1.79 20.61 6.35
CA ASP A 147 2.30 19.99 5.13
C ASP A 147 3.09 18.71 5.45
N ASN A 148 3.94 18.75 6.46
CA ASN A 148 4.68 17.56 6.91
C ASN A 148 3.76 16.46 7.42
N LEU A 149 2.75 16.78 8.21
CA LEU A 149 1.78 15.81 8.72
C LEU A 149 0.94 15.22 7.58
N ARG A 150 0.54 16.01 6.59
CA ARG A 150 -0.19 15.56 5.39
C ARG A 150 0.60 14.50 4.61
N ILE A 151 1.89 14.75 4.37
CA ILE A 151 2.75 13.83 3.61
C ILE A 151 2.72 12.41 4.19
N TYR A 152 2.59 12.28 5.51
CA TYR A 152 2.67 10.97 6.17
C TYR A 152 1.32 10.39 6.59
N PHE A 153 0.33 11.24 6.89
CA PHE A 153 -0.87 10.79 7.58
C PHE A 153 -2.17 11.07 6.84
N GLU A 154 -2.17 11.86 5.75
CA GLU A 154 -3.38 12.20 5.01
C GLU A 154 -4.19 10.97 4.58
N GLY A 155 -3.51 9.96 4.05
CA GLY A 155 -4.17 8.76 3.56
C GLY A 155 -4.74 7.83 4.65
N ILE A 156 -4.36 8.03 5.92
CA ILE A 156 -4.85 7.22 7.05
C ILE A 156 -5.78 7.98 8.00
N VAL A 157 -6.17 9.20 7.69
CA VAL A 157 -7.11 10.01 8.49
C VAL A 157 -8.43 9.26 8.71
N SER A 158 -8.94 8.57 7.69
CA SER A 158 -10.17 7.77 7.79
C SER A 158 -10.05 6.52 8.67
N MET A 159 -8.85 6.12 9.07
CA MET A 159 -8.59 4.88 9.79
C MET A 159 -8.80 5.04 11.30
N LYS A 160 -9.99 4.67 11.79
CA LYS A 160 -10.33 4.75 13.22
C LYS A 160 -9.76 3.61 14.05
N ASP A 161 -9.63 2.42 13.45
CA ASP A 161 -9.15 1.19 14.08
C ASP A 161 -8.10 0.50 13.20
N LEU A 162 -7.40 -0.49 13.74
CA LEU A 162 -6.43 -1.27 12.99
C LEU A 162 -7.12 -1.94 11.78
N PRO A 163 -6.46 -1.96 10.61
CA PRO A 163 -7.02 -2.59 9.43
C PRO A 163 -7.13 -4.11 9.63
N LYS A 164 -8.14 -4.72 9.01
CA LYS A 164 -8.34 -6.18 9.03
C LYS A 164 -7.47 -6.92 8.01
N ALA A 165 -6.96 -6.21 7.01
CA ALA A 165 -6.01 -6.73 6.04
C ALA A 165 -5.18 -5.59 5.45
N MET A 166 -4.05 -5.92 4.85
CA MET A 166 -3.20 -4.97 4.13
C MET A 166 -2.95 -5.44 2.70
N ILE A 167 -2.91 -4.49 1.78
CA ILE A 167 -2.45 -4.70 0.40
C ILE A 167 -1.16 -3.92 0.23
N ILE A 168 -0.06 -4.62 -0.02
CA ILE A 168 1.28 -4.03 -0.08
C ILE A 168 1.86 -4.19 -1.48
N VAL A 169 2.39 -3.10 -2.04
CA VAL A 169 3.16 -3.13 -3.28
C VAL A 169 4.64 -3.08 -2.96
N ASP A 170 5.39 -4.11 -3.36
CA ASP A 170 6.81 -4.31 -3.09
C ASP A 170 7.11 -4.51 -1.59
N PRO A 171 6.81 -5.70 -1.03
CA PRO A 171 6.99 -6.00 0.39
C PRO A 171 8.45 -5.90 0.85
N LYS A 172 9.43 -6.03 -0.05
CA LYS A 172 10.84 -5.84 0.27
C LYS A 172 11.15 -4.39 0.63
N LYS A 173 10.55 -3.43 -0.08
CA LYS A 173 10.72 -2.02 0.22
C LYS A 173 9.93 -1.60 1.46
N GLU A 174 8.78 -2.21 1.65
CA GLU A 174 7.87 -1.96 2.77
C GLU A 174 8.04 -2.98 3.91
N GLU A 175 9.27 -3.48 4.11
CA GLU A 175 9.60 -4.53 5.10
C GLU A 175 9.12 -4.19 6.51
N ILE A 176 9.22 -2.92 6.92
CA ILE A 176 8.77 -2.46 8.23
C ILE A 176 7.25 -2.62 8.37
N ALA A 177 6.49 -2.27 7.31
CA ALA A 177 5.04 -2.42 7.30
C ALA A 177 4.62 -3.89 7.39
N VAL A 178 5.32 -4.77 6.67
CA VAL A 178 5.09 -6.22 6.71
C VAL A 178 5.38 -6.77 8.12
N LYS A 179 6.50 -6.41 8.74
CA LYS A 179 6.86 -6.84 10.11
C LYS A 179 5.80 -6.41 11.12
N GLU A 180 5.36 -5.16 11.07
CA GLU A 180 4.31 -4.66 11.97
C GLU A 180 2.97 -5.37 11.75
N ALA A 181 2.62 -5.67 10.48
CA ALA A 181 1.42 -6.44 10.17
C ALA A 181 1.47 -7.86 10.76
N CYS A 182 2.61 -8.55 10.58
CA CYS A 182 2.84 -9.88 11.17
C CYS A 182 2.77 -9.84 12.70
N GLU A 183 3.38 -8.84 13.34
CA GLU A 183 3.34 -8.68 14.81
C GLU A 183 1.91 -8.46 15.33
N LYS A 184 1.07 -7.77 14.57
CA LYS A 184 -0.35 -7.55 14.91
C LYS A 184 -1.28 -8.64 14.42
N GLY A 185 -0.78 -9.67 13.73
CA GLY A 185 -1.60 -10.75 13.17
C GLY A 185 -2.52 -10.27 12.05
N ILE A 186 -2.14 -9.21 11.34
CA ILE A 186 -2.92 -8.65 10.23
C ILE A 186 -2.49 -9.35 8.94
N PRO A 187 -3.40 -10.01 8.21
CA PRO A 187 -3.07 -10.68 6.96
C PRO A 187 -2.65 -9.69 5.89
N VAL A 188 -1.63 -10.08 5.11
CA VAL A 188 -1.04 -9.27 4.05
C VAL A 188 -1.26 -9.94 2.70
N VAL A 189 -1.76 -9.17 1.75
CA VAL A 189 -1.74 -9.50 0.32
C VAL A 189 -0.71 -8.61 -0.35
N ALA A 190 0.27 -9.19 -1.05
CA ALA A 190 1.35 -8.43 -1.63
C ALA A 190 1.48 -8.62 -3.14
N ILE A 191 1.83 -7.52 -3.84
CA ILE A 191 2.37 -7.57 -5.21
C ILE A 191 3.89 -7.56 -5.06
N ALA A 192 4.52 -8.72 -5.30
CA ALA A 192 5.92 -8.97 -5.01
C ALA A 192 6.75 -9.21 -6.28
N GLY A 193 7.99 -8.75 -6.28
CA GLY A 193 9.00 -9.12 -7.27
C GLY A 193 9.67 -10.46 -6.92
N SER A 194 10.50 -10.99 -7.83
CA SER A 194 11.23 -12.24 -7.59
C SER A 194 12.32 -12.15 -6.51
N ASP A 195 12.60 -10.97 -6.02
CA ASP A 195 13.59 -10.70 -4.96
C ASP A 195 12.97 -10.59 -3.55
N CYS A 196 11.67 -10.87 -3.44
CA CYS A 196 10.94 -10.89 -2.17
C CYS A 196 10.83 -12.31 -1.61
N ASP A 197 10.78 -12.44 -0.29
CA ASP A 197 10.38 -13.66 0.40
C ASP A 197 8.85 -13.77 0.37
N ILE A 198 8.32 -14.96 -0.02
CA ILE A 198 6.89 -15.22 -0.20
C ILE A 198 6.46 -16.54 0.47
#